data_532f0fdd92892df69a27b0f3e0164ad0
#
_entry.id   532f0fdd92892df69a27b0f3e0164ad0
#
_cell.length_a   1.000
_cell.length_b   1.000
_cell.length_c   1.000
_cell.angle_alpha   90.00
_cell.angle_beta   90.00
_cell.angle_gamma   90.00
#
_symmetry.space_group_name_H-M   'P 1'
#
loop_
_entity.id
_entity.type
_entity.pdbx_description
1 polymer ?
#
loop_
_entity_poly.entity_id
_entity_poly.type
_entity_poly.pdbx_seq_one_letter_code
_entity_poly.pdbx_strand_id
1 'polypeptide(L)'
;MSKHRRHRKFKVDRDAVPYKGRYAPYDLVKEGVIALLVISILTVGLSVIFSSPDERAVTIKDWVTSQPTDFVTTAASELNASSGSAQYGPPYNNGPNVQKLGPFALPKILGVRIPINTARDFVVDPLASQPGPASLHLALATYLAASPAQQMAWANAYATNTANVAVTKGVVVMPKGNYGPVATMMQAETDMAYSGALDQALISGKGFYTTDYTKPDLFLADGGYLGTLGDNQNLGGDQWGMMNETGSYPGQAWLWLYTMLYQIPPYSTHWSANADVDVWFTMVLLTAILALVPFIPGLRSIPRWTRIYRLIWRTHYRETDA
;
A
#
# COMPACT_ATOMS: atom_id res chain seq x y z
N MET A 1 -15.74 -23.87 66.20
CA MET A 1 -15.96 -23.99 64.72
C MET A 1 -14.63 -23.85 64.01
N SER A 2 -14.02 -24.99 63.69
CA SER A 2 -12.69 -25.04 63.03
C SER A 2 -12.89 -25.08 61.52
N LYS A 3 -12.44 -24.05 60.79
CA LYS A 3 -12.44 -24.00 59.31
C LYS A 3 -11.31 -24.88 58.79
N HIS A 4 -11.61 -26.08 58.33
CA HIS A 4 -10.68 -26.87 57.55
C HIS A 4 -10.31 -26.11 56.25
N ARG A 5 -9.12 -25.52 56.21
CA ARG A 5 -8.47 -25.10 54.95
C ARG A 5 -8.09 -26.35 54.15
N ARG A 6 -8.88 -26.65 53.09
CA ARG A 6 -8.48 -27.62 52.07
C ARG A 6 -7.19 -27.13 51.40
N HIS A 7 -6.05 -27.68 51.75
CA HIS A 7 -4.83 -27.53 50.96
C HIS A 7 -5.10 -28.10 49.58
N ARG A 8 -5.25 -27.24 48.60
CA ARG A 8 -5.15 -27.61 47.18
C ARG A 8 -3.74 -28.20 46.98
N LYS A 9 -3.65 -29.51 46.87
CA LYS A 9 -2.42 -30.17 46.41
C LYS A 9 -2.15 -29.62 45.00
N PHE A 10 -1.18 -28.74 44.86
CA PHE A 10 -0.65 -28.40 43.56
C PHE A 10 -0.22 -29.69 42.90
N LYS A 11 -0.87 -30.08 41.80
CA LYS A 11 -0.37 -31.14 40.94
C LYS A 11 0.97 -30.64 40.42
N VAL A 12 2.06 -31.27 40.89
CA VAL A 12 3.39 -31.00 40.34
C VAL A 12 3.28 -31.21 38.83
N ASP A 13 3.59 -30.20 38.09
CA ASP A 13 3.58 -30.31 36.63
C ASP A 13 4.63 -31.37 36.27
N ARG A 14 4.22 -32.42 35.58
CA ARG A 14 5.14 -33.49 35.16
C ARG A 14 6.29 -32.97 34.33
N ASP A 15 6.13 -31.82 33.69
CA ASP A 15 7.18 -31.17 32.93
C ASP A 15 8.24 -30.48 33.81
N ALA A 16 7.94 -30.22 35.08
CA ALA A 16 8.89 -29.66 36.04
C ALA A 16 9.78 -30.74 36.71
N VAL A 17 9.52 -32.01 36.46
CA VAL A 17 10.38 -33.12 37.00
C VAL A 17 11.59 -33.23 36.07
N PRO A 18 12.84 -33.14 36.60
CA PRO A 18 14.04 -33.33 35.81
C PRO A 18 14.00 -34.65 35.05
N TYR A 19 14.25 -34.58 33.75
CA TYR A 19 14.31 -35.76 32.89
C TYR A 19 15.45 -36.67 33.34
N LYS A 20 15.14 -37.92 33.71
CA LYS A 20 16.09 -38.92 34.16
C LYS A 20 16.46 -39.97 33.09
N GLY A 21 15.99 -39.80 31.86
CA GLY A 21 16.25 -40.69 30.73
C GLY A 21 17.59 -40.44 30.04
N ARG A 22 17.90 -41.28 29.04
CA ARG A 22 19.08 -41.07 28.18
C ARG A 22 18.89 -39.83 27.34
N TYR A 23 19.91 -38.97 27.30
CA TYR A 23 19.97 -37.84 26.37
C TYR A 23 20.36 -38.34 24.97
N ALA A 24 19.50 -38.19 24.00
CA ALA A 24 19.86 -38.39 22.59
C ALA A 24 20.37 -37.05 22.03
N PRO A 25 21.39 -37.07 21.16
CA PRO A 25 21.81 -35.87 20.47
C PRO A 25 20.66 -35.33 19.60
N TYR A 26 20.31 -34.07 19.81
CA TYR A 26 19.23 -33.40 19.13
C TYR A 26 19.80 -32.53 18.04
N ASP A 27 19.40 -32.78 16.79
CA ASP A 27 19.81 -31.97 15.63
C ASP A 27 18.84 -30.82 15.41
N LEU A 28 19.07 -29.72 16.14
CA LEU A 28 18.29 -28.50 16.05
C LEU A 28 18.30 -27.90 14.63
N VAL A 29 19.43 -28.02 13.94
CA VAL A 29 19.58 -27.49 12.58
C VAL A 29 18.68 -28.23 11.62
N LYS A 30 18.68 -29.56 11.68
CA LYS A 30 17.83 -30.42 10.83
C LYS A 30 16.34 -30.12 11.06
N GLU A 31 15.91 -30.01 12.31
CA GLU A 31 14.52 -29.67 12.62
C GLU A 31 14.14 -28.26 12.15
N GLY A 32 15.03 -27.30 12.37
CA GLY A 32 14.83 -25.94 11.90
C GLY A 32 14.68 -25.87 10.38
N VAL A 33 15.51 -26.60 9.64
CA VAL A 33 15.41 -26.71 8.18
C VAL A 33 14.11 -27.38 7.74
N ILE A 34 13.71 -28.48 8.37
CA ILE A 34 12.44 -29.17 8.05
C ILE A 34 11.25 -28.24 8.35
N ALA A 35 11.23 -27.59 9.50
CA ALA A 35 10.16 -26.65 9.86
C ALA A 35 10.08 -25.49 8.86
N LEU A 36 11.22 -24.91 8.49
CA LEU A 36 11.30 -23.84 7.51
C LEU A 36 10.75 -24.28 6.14
N LEU A 37 11.16 -25.46 5.67
CA LEU A 37 10.66 -26.01 4.40
C LEU A 37 9.15 -26.24 4.44
N VAL A 38 8.62 -26.82 5.52
CA VAL A 38 7.17 -27.06 5.66
C VAL A 38 6.40 -25.74 5.66
N ILE A 39 6.85 -24.77 6.45
CA ILE A 39 6.22 -23.44 6.53
C ILE A 39 6.30 -22.73 5.16
N SER A 40 7.45 -22.79 4.49
CA SER A 40 7.61 -22.17 3.16
C SER A 40 6.68 -22.80 2.13
N ILE A 41 6.58 -24.13 2.08
CA ILE A 41 5.67 -24.84 1.17
C ILE A 41 4.21 -24.47 1.46
N LEU A 42 3.81 -24.42 2.74
CA LEU A 42 2.46 -24.02 3.12
C LEU A 42 2.19 -22.57 2.74
N THR A 43 3.13 -21.65 3.03
CA THR A 43 2.99 -20.24 2.71
C THR A 43 2.85 -20.02 1.20
N VAL A 44 3.71 -20.64 0.39
CA VAL A 44 3.63 -20.57 -1.07
C VAL A 44 2.33 -21.20 -1.58
N GLY A 45 1.95 -22.38 -1.08
CA GLY A 45 0.71 -23.04 -1.47
C GLY A 45 -0.54 -22.22 -1.14
N LEU A 46 -0.59 -21.59 0.04
CA LEU A 46 -1.69 -20.71 0.45
C LEU A 46 -1.67 -19.39 -0.34
N SER A 47 -0.50 -18.87 -0.68
CA SER A 47 -0.41 -17.65 -1.48
C SER A 47 -0.90 -17.85 -2.91
N VAL A 48 -0.70 -19.03 -3.51
CA VAL A 48 -1.26 -19.37 -4.83
C VAL A 48 -2.79 -19.32 -4.83
N ILE A 49 -3.42 -19.67 -3.68
CA ILE A 49 -4.89 -19.70 -3.56
C ILE A 49 -5.45 -18.33 -3.12
N PHE A 50 -4.75 -17.64 -2.24
CA PHE A 50 -5.22 -16.45 -1.52
C PHE A 50 -4.29 -15.24 -1.68
N SER A 51 -3.50 -15.19 -2.75
CA SER A 51 -2.62 -14.04 -3.01
C SER A 51 -3.41 -12.75 -3.24
N SER A 52 -2.69 -11.64 -3.21
CA SER A 52 -3.27 -10.35 -3.63
C SER A 52 -3.86 -10.49 -5.02
N PRO A 53 -5.03 -9.88 -5.29
CA PRO A 53 -5.60 -9.85 -6.63
C PRO A 53 -4.59 -9.33 -7.65
N ASP A 54 -4.54 -9.98 -8.83
CA ASP A 54 -3.64 -9.58 -9.90
C ASP A 54 -4.23 -8.38 -10.65
N GLU A 55 -3.40 -7.38 -10.87
CA GLU A 55 -3.67 -6.26 -11.74
C GLU A 55 -2.47 -6.06 -12.68
N ARG A 56 -2.72 -5.65 -13.91
CA ARG A 56 -1.61 -5.30 -14.81
C ARG A 56 -0.95 -4.00 -14.35
N ALA A 57 0.30 -3.79 -14.74
CA ALA A 57 0.99 -2.54 -14.47
C ALA A 57 0.15 -1.35 -14.97
N VAL A 58 -0.16 -0.43 -14.07
CA VAL A 58 -1.02 0.72 -14.33
C VAL A 58 -0.18 1.87 -14.87
N THR A 59 -0.66 2.51 -15.93
CA THR A 59 -0.03 3.68 -16.53
C THR A 59 -0.93 4.91 -16.40
N ILE A 60 -0.34 6.09 -16.47
CA ILE A 60 -1.11 7.35 -16.52
C ILE A 60 -2.02 7.37 -17.76
N LYS A 61 -1.59 6.72 -18.84
CA LYS A 61 -2.43 6.55 -20.04
C LYS A 61 -3.68 5.71 -19.76
N ASP A 62 -3.56 4.62 -18.98
CA ASP A 62 -4.72 3.83 -18.58
C ASP A 62 -5.67 4.66 -17.71
N TRP A 63 -5.13 5.43 -16.78
CA TRP A 63 -5.89 6.33 -15.93
C TRP A 63 -6.67 7.38 -16.72
N VAL A 64 -6.01 8.18 -17.56
CA VAL A 64 -6.70 9.23 -18.34
C VAL A 64 -7.72 8.65 -19.32
N THR A 65 -7.48 7.43 -19.82
CA THR A 65 -8.41 6.76 -20.73
C THR A 65 -9.67 6.29 -20.02
N SER A 66 -9.53 5.79 -18.78
CA SER A 66 -10.63 5.24 -17.99
C SER A 66 -11.37 6.32 -17.20
N GLN A 67 -10.64 7.26 -16.60
CA GLN A 67 -11.18 8.30 -15.71
C GLN A 67 -10.59 9.69 -16.05
N PRO A 68 -10.89 10.23 -17.22
CA PRO A 68 -10.27 11.49 -17.68
C PRO A 68 -10.59 12.70 -16.79
N THR A 69 -11.77 12.73 -16.18
CA THR A 69 -12.17 13.81 -15.27
C THR A 69 -11.35 13.77 -13.98
N ASP A 70 -11.14 12.58 -13.42
CA ASP A 70 -10.31 12.37 -12.24
C ASP A 70 -8.86 12.80 -12.52
N PHE A 71 -8.30 12.40 -13.66
CA PHE A 71 -6.97 12.83 -14.09
C PHE A 71 -6.84 14.37 -14.13
N VAL A 72 -7.76 15.06 -14.78
CA VAL A 72 -7.72 16.53 -14.90
C VAL A 72 -7.88 17.20 -13.54
N THR A 73 -8.72 16.65 -12.68
CA THR A 73 -8.90 17.17 -11.31
C THR A 73 -7.65 17.01 -10.48
N THR A 74 -7.01 15.85 -10.57
CA THR A 74 -5.74 15.58 -9.87
C THR A 74 -4.61 16.47 -10.39
N ALA A 75 -4.43 16.58 -11.72
CA ALA A 75 -3.44 17.47 -12.31
C ALA A 75 -3.63 18.94 -11.87
N ALA A 76 -4.87 19.39 -11.74
CA ALA A 76 -5.17 20.71 -11.21
C ALA A 76 -4.82 20.85 -9.73
N SER A 77 -5.00 19.79 -8.94
CA SER A 77 -4.62 19.76 -7.52
C SER A 77 -3.10 19.74 -7.32
N GLU A 78 -2.36 19.14 -8.24
CA GLU A 78 -0.91 19.24 -8.27
C GLU A 78 -0.44 20.66 -8.58
N LEU A 79 -1.07 21.29 -9.56
CA LEU A 79 -0.68 22.64 -9.97
C LEU A 79 -0.92 23.68 -8.87
N ASN A 80 -2.00 23.55 -8.08
CA ASN A 80 -2.27 24.43 -6.94
C ASN A 80 -1.72 23.91 -5.60
N ALA A 81 -0.97 22.81 -5.63
CA ALA A 81 -0.33 22.18 -4.46
C ALA A 81 -1.31 21.80 -3.34
N SER A 82 -2.51 21.33 -3.71
CA SER A 82 -3.51 20.84 -2.75
C SER A 82 -3.58 19.30 -2.67
N SER A 83 -2.78 18.59 -3.46
CA SER A 83 -2.72 17.11 -3.49
C SER A 83 -2.06 16.53 -2.23
N GLY A 84 -2.18 15.22 -2.07
CA GLY A 84 -1.47 14.46 -1.03
C GLY A 84 0.04 14.54 -1.17
N SER A 85 0.55 14.39 -2.38
CA SER A 85 2.00 14.47 -2.69
C SER A 85 2.60 15.84 -2.40
N ALA A 86 1.83 16.92 -2.48
CA ALA A 86 2.27 18.25 -2.11
C ALA A 86 2.72 18.37 -0.64
N GLN A 87 2.27 17.46 0.22
CA GLN A 87 2.67 17.44 1.63
C GLN A 87 4.09 16.88 1.84
N TYR A 88 4.66 16.18 0.88
CA TYR A 88 6.00 15.59 0.95
C TYR A 88 7.12 16.55 0.58
N GLY A 89 6.83 17.56 -0.24
CA GLY A 89 7.79 18.55 -0.72
C GLY A 89 7.78 19.85 0.06
N PRO A 90 8.88 20.64 0.00
CA PRO A 90 8.87 21.98 0.55
C PRO A 90 8.02 22.92 -0.37
N PRO A 91 7.24 23.87 0.22
CA PRO A 91 7.13 24.14 1.66
C PRO A 91 6.13 23.24 2.41
N TYR A 92 5.47 22.33 1.76
CA TYR A 92 4.26 21.63 2.22
C TYR A 92 4.53 20.64 3.34
N ASN A 93 5.70 19.98 3.34
CA ASN A 93 6.11 19.08 4.42
C ASN A 93 6.29 19.78 5.80
N ASN A 94 6.14 21.06 5.87
CA ASN A 94 6.14 21.87 7.10
C ASN A 94 4.78 22.51 7.39
N GLY A 95 3.78 22.29 6.53
CA GLY A 95 2.46 22.89 6.65
C GLY A 95 1.65 22.36 7.86
N PRO A 96 0.51 23.00 8.15
CA PRO A 96 -0.36 22.61 9.27
C PRO A 96 -1.00 21.24 9.07
N ASN A 97 -1.16 20.79 7.83
CA ASN A 97 -1.81 19.53 7.47
C ASN A 97 -0.85 18.33 7.47
N VAL A 98 0.44 18.52 7.77
CA VAL A 98 1.40 17.43 7.86
C VAL A 98 1.05 16.49 9.00
N GLN A 99 0.90 15.22 8.73
CA GLN A 99 0.61 14.21 9.74
C GLN A 99 1.68 14.18 10.83
N LYS A 100 1.26 14.32 12.09
CA LYS A 100 2.12 14.32 13.27
C LYS A 100 1.64 13.28 14.28
N LEU A 101 2.60 12.55 14.82
CA LEU A 101 2.38 11.70 15.98
C LEU A 101 3.07 12.37 17.19
N GLY A 102 2.31 13.16 17.97
CA GLY A 102 2.88 14.01 19.01
C GLY A 102 3.88 15.01 18.42
N PRO A 103 5.16 15.03 18.88
CA PRO A 103 6.18 15.94 18.35
C PRO A 103 6.78 15.47 16.99
N PHE A 104 6.46 14.26 16.54
CA PHE A 104 7.07 13.65 15.35
C PHE A 104 6.23 13.92 14.10
N ALA A 105 6.81 14.57 13.10
CA ALA A 105 6.23 14.73 11.78
C ALA A 105 6.54 13.46 10.94
N LEU A 106 5.54 12.61 10.73
CA LEU A 106 5.71 11.31 10.05
C LEU A 106 6.30 11.44 8.64
N PRO A 107 5.87 12.38 7.78
CA PRO A 107 6.43 12.54 6.44
C PRO A 107 7.91 12.90 6.44
N LYS A 108 8.42 13.52 7.51
CA LYS A 108 9.86 13.82 7.64
C LYS A 108 10.70 12.59 7.97
N ILE A 109 10.11 11.57 8.57
CA ILE A 109 10.82 10.37 9.05
C ILE A 109 10.63 9.21 8.07
N LEU A 110 9.41 9.00 7.59
CA LEU A 110 9.00 7.83 6.80
C LEU A 110 8.58 8.18 5.37
N GLY A 111 8.35 9.46 5.07
CA GLY A 111 7.88 9.92 3.78
C GLY A 111 8.97 9.99 2.71
N VAL A 112 8.58 10.46 1.54
CA VAL A 112 9.48 10.71 0.41
C VAL A 112 10.54 11.74 0.82
N ARG A 113 11.81 11.40 0.68
CA ARG A 113 12.93 12.26 1.11
C ARG A 113 13.38 13.26 0.05
N ILE A 114 12.92 13.07 -1.18
CA ILE A 114 13.22 13.96 -2.31
C ILE A 114 12.31 15.18 -2.20
N PRO A 115 12.82 16.40 -2.28
CA PRO A 115 11.99 17.59 -2.37
C PRO A 115 11.10 17.50 -3.60
N ILE A 116 9.79 17.60 -3.41
CA ILE A 116 8.79 17.58 -4.47
C ILE A 116 8.15 18.96 -4.55
N ASN A 117 8.09 19.50 -5.76
CA ASN A 117 7.26 20.64 -6.08
C ASN A 117 6.23 20.18 -7.11
N THR A 118 5.06 19.81 -6.64
CA THR A 118 4.05 19.13 -7.44
C THR A 118 3.66 19.92 -8.70
N ALA A 119 3.54 21.25 -8.59
CA ALA A 119 3.25 22.10 -9.73
C ALA A 119 4.34 22.00 -10.83
N ARG A 120 5.61 21.96 -10.41
CA ARG A 120 6.72 21.84 -11.35
C ARG A 120 6.92 20.42 -11.80
N ASP A 121 7.02 19.50 -10.86
CA ASP A 121 7.44 18.13 -11.10
C ASP A 121 6.41 17.35 -11.92
N PHE A 122 5.12 17.62 -11.73
CA PHE A 122 4.06 16.85 -12.39
C PHE A 122 3.44 17.58 -13.59
N VAL A 123 3.44 18.91 -13.60
CA VAL A 123 2.77 19.68 -14.64
C VAL A 123 3.76 20.50 -15.50
N VAL A 124 4.46 21.47 -14.90
CA VAL A 124 5.22 22.45 -15.67
C VAL A 124 6.43 21.87 -16.38
N ASP A 125 7.26 21.10 -15.66
CA ASP A 125 8.48 20.53 -16.22
C ASP A 125 8.20 19.43 -17.27
N PRO A 126 7.22 18.51 -17.10
CA PRO A 126 6.79 17.60 -18.16
C PRO A 126 6.33 18.33 -19.42
N LEU A 127 5.45 19.33 -19.30
CA LEU A 127 4.97 20.12 -20.43
C LEU A 127 6.10 20.89 -21.14
N ALA A 128 7.07 21.40 -20.39
CA ALA A 128 8.21 22.11 -20.94
C ALA A 128 9.24 21.19 -21.62
N SER A 129 9.30 19.92 -21.23
CA SER A 129 10.27 18.95 -21.75
C SER A 129 9.90 18.38 -23.13
N GLN A 130 8.66 18.52 -23.54
CA GLN A 130 8.14 17.90 -24.75
C GLN A 130 7.90 18.93 -25.86
N PRO A 131 8.09 18.55 -27.13
CA PRO A 131 7.66 19.38 -28.25
C PRO A 131 6.15 19.52 -28.23
N GLY A 132 5.66 20.75 -28.34
CA GLY A 132 4.24 21.05 -28.30
C GLY A 132 3.85 22.16 -29.29
N PRO A 133 2.55 22.45 -29.45
CA PRO A 133 2.07 23.52 -30.28
C PRO A 133 2.50 24.88 -29.73
N ALA A 134 2.59 25.87 -30.61
CA ALA A 134 2.97 27.24 -30.24
C ALA A 134 2.08 27.82 -29.11
N SER A 135 0.80 27.44 -29.07
CA SER A 135 -0.13 27.81 -27.99
C SER A 135 0.31 27.32 -26.60
N LEU A 136 0.87 26.10 -26.50
CA LEU A 136 1.40 25.59 -25.25
C LEU A 136 2.64 26.37 -24.82
N HIS A 137 3.58 26.60 -25.74
CA HIS A 137 4.80 27.38 -25.43
C HIS A 137 4.46 28.80 -24.97
N LEU A 138 3.47 29.45 -25.58
CA LEU A 138 2.98 30.75 -25.14
C LEU A 138 2.31 30.69 -23.76
N ALA A 139 1.49 29.64 -23.51
CA ALA A 139 0.84 29.44 -22.22
C ALA A 139 1.87 29.22 -21.08
N LEU A 140 2.87 28.38 -21.32
CA LEU A 140 3.95 28.14 -20.36
C LEU A 140 4.78 29.41 -20.10
N ALA A 141 5.15 30.15 -21.17
CA ALA A 141 5.87 31.40 -21.03
C ALA A 141 5.07 32.42 -20.21
N THR A 142 3.76 32.51 -20.46
CA THR A 142 2.85 33.41 -19.72
C THR A 142 2.74 33.00 -18.25
N TYR A 143 2.61 31.69 -18.00
CA TYR A 143 2.54 31.14 -16.61
C TYR A 143 3.83 31.41 -15.85
N LEU A 144 4.98 31.11 -16.44
CA LEU A 144 6.29 31.25 -15.79
C LEU A 144 6.70 32.71 -15.59
N ALA A 145 6.24 33.66 -16.47
CA ALA A 145 6.48 35.07 -16.31
C ALA A 145 5.59 35.74 -15.25
N ALA A 146 4.49 35.08 -14.83
CA ALA A 146 3.58 35.64 -13.86
C ALA A 146 4.18 35.53 -12.43
N SER A 147 3.72 36.43 -11.55
CA SER A 147 4.09 36.34 -10.12
C SER A 147 3.55 35.03 -9.49
N PRO A 148 4.22 34.49 -8.43
CA PRO A 148 3.72 33.33 -7.73
C PRO A 148 2.27 33.47 -7.24
N ALA A 149 1.88 34.65 -6.79
CA ALA A 149 0.49 34.92 -6.41
C ALA A 149 -0.49 34.82 -7.58
N GLN A 150 -0.09 35.26 -8.77
CA GLN A 150 -0.93 35.17 -9.97
C GLN A 150 -1.00 33.73 -10.50
N GLN A 151 0.11 32.96 -10.47
CA GLN A 151 0.14 31.54 -10.80
C GLN A 151 -0.83 30.77 -9.91
N MET A 152 -0.74 30.98 -8.60
CA MET A 152 -1.62 30.35 -7.62
C MET A 152 -3.08 30.77 -7.79
N ALA A 153 -3.36 32.04 -8.12
CA ALA A 153 -4.72 32.51 -8.36
C ALA A 153 -5.37 31.78 -9.56
N TRP A 154 -4.63 31.60 -10.66
CA TRP A 154 -5.12 30.86 -11.83
C TRP A 154 -5.29 29.37 -11.55
N ALA A 155 -4.32 28.74 -10.86
CA ALA A 155 -4.38 27.33 -10.48
C ALA A 155 -5.57 27.06 -9.53
N ASN A 156 -5.77 27.89 -8.51
CA ASN A 156 -6.91 27.77 -7.60
C ASN A 156 -8.25 27.98 -8.32
N ALA A 157 -8.34 28.99 -9.18
CA ALA A 157 -9.56 29.23 -9.96
C ALA A 157 -9.90 28.03 -10.84
N TYR A 158 -8.90 27.38 -11.45
CA TYR A 158 -9.10 26.17 -12.25
C TYR A 158 -9.51 24.99 -11.37
N ALA A 159 -8.74 24.67 -10.33
CA ALA A 159 -9.00 23.53 -9.44
C ALA A 159 -10.39 23.62 -8.76
N THR A 160 -10.83 24.80 -8.33
CA THR A 160 -12.16 24.98 -7.73
C THR A 160 -13.30 24.64 -8.69
N ASN A 161 -13.08 24.79 -9.98
CA ASN A 161 -14.10 24.56 -11.01
C ASN A 161 -14.03 23.14 -11.63
N THR A 162 -13.08 22.32 -11.25
CA THR A 162 -12.96 20.93 -11.77
C THR A 162 -14.14 20.03 -11.40
N ALA A 163 -14.89 20.34 -10.36
CA ALA A 163 -16.13 19.63 -10.03
C ALA A 163 -17.15 19.62 -11.20
N ASN A 164 -17.05 20.57 -12.12
CA ASN A 164 -17.91 20.69 -13.28
C ASN A 164 -17.16 20.48 -14.60
N VAL A 165 -15.96 19.92 -14.56
CA VAL A 165 -15.19 19.60 -15.75
C VAL A 165 -15.81 18.42 -16.49
N ALA A 166 -15.81 18.48 -17.80
CA ALA A 166 -16.15 17.35 -18.65
C ALA A 166 -15.01 17.10 -19.65
N VAL A 167 -14.66 15.85 -19.87
CA VAL A 167 -13.71 15.48 -20.91
C VAL A 167 -14.43 14.68 -21.97
N THR A 168 -14.50 15.24 -23.17
CA THR A 168 -15.21 14.62 -24.29
C THR A 168 -14.25 14.41 -25.45
N LYS A 169 -14.00 13.14 -25.79
CA LYS A 169 -13.06 12.76 -26.87
C LYS A 169 -11.67 13.40 -26.71
N GLY A 170 -11.17 13.46 -25.48
CA GLY A 170 -9.88 14.05 -25.15
C GLY A 170 -9.88 15.57 -24.99
N VAL A 171 -10.98 16.23 -25.26
CA VAL A 171 -11.10 17.69 -25.09
C VAL A 171 -11.63 18.02 -23.73
N VAL A 172 -10.87 18.82 -22.97
CA VAL A 172 -11.23 19.28 -21.62
C VAL A 172 -12.15 20.50 -21.75
N VAL A 173 -13.37 20.33 -21.27
CA VAL A 173 -14.39 21.42 -21.29
C VAL A 173 -14.56 21.92 -19.86
N MET A 174 -14.15 23.15 -19.62
CA MET A 174 -14.28 23.83 -18.34
C MET A 174 -15.42 24.87 -18.37
N PRO A 175 -16.08 25.11 -17.22
CA PRO A 175 -16.95 26.28 -17.08
C PRO A 175 -16.20 27.59 -17.41
N LYS A 176 -16.93 28.64 -17.76
CA LYS A 176 -16.32 29.97 -17.99
C LYS A 176 -15.66 30.48 -16.70
N GLY A 177 -14.41 30.88 -16.80
CA GLY A 177 -13.63 31.39 -15.66
C GLY A 177 -12.34 32.08 -16.11
N ASN A 178 -11.70 32.79 -15.20
CA ASN A 178 -10.40 33.39 -15.47
C ASN A 178 -9.28 32.44 -15.00
N TYR A 179 -8.90 31.55 -15.89
CA TYR A 179 -7.87 30.54 -15.64
C TYR A 179 -6.49 30.93 -16.18
N GLY A 180 -6.39 32.09 -16.81
CA GLY A 180 -5.15 32.49 -17.52
C GLY A 180 -4.69 31.40 -18.48
N PRO A 181 -3.41 31.04 -18.48
CA PRO A 181 -2.85 29.99 -19.35
C PRO A 181 -3.17 28.54 -18.90
N VAL A 182 -3.69 28.34 -17.70
CA VAL A 182 -3.85 27.00 -17.07
C VAL A 182 -4.75 26.10 -17.92
N ALA A 183 -5.84 26.61 -18.49
CA ALA A 183 -6.72 25.80 -19.32
C ALA A 183 -5.99 25.17 -20.53
N THR A 184 -5.09 25.92 -21.16
CA THR A 184 -4.27 25.43 -22.29
C THR A 184 -3.23 24.41 -21.78
N MET A 185 -2.65 24.62 -20.60
CA MET A 185 -1.67 23.70 -19.98
C MET A 185 -2.35 22.38 -19.64
N MET A 186 -3.52 22.39 -19.00
CA MET A 186 -4.27 21.18 -18.63
C MET A 186 -4.73 20.38 -19.84
N GLN A 187 -5.15 21.06 -20.93
CA GLN A 187 -5.46 20.37 -22.19
C GLN A 187 -4.21 19.66 -22.74
N ALA A 188 -3.07 20.35 -22.77
CA ALA A 188 -1.84 19.76 -23.29
C ALA A 188 -1.34 18.61 -22.47
N GLU A 189 -1.47 18.68 -21.14
CA GLU A 189 -1.13 17.58 -20.21
C GLU A 189 -2.03 16.37 -20.42
N THR A 190 -3.33 16.61 -20.62
CA THR A 190 -4.29 15.56 -20.96
C THR A 190 -3.92 14.89 -22.30
N ASP A 191 -3.54 15.66 -23.31
CA ASP A 191 -3.09 15.14 -24.61
C ASP A 191 -1.81 14.30 -24.47
N MET A 192 -0.86 14.74 -23.62
CA MET A 192 0.36 13.99 -23.30
C MET A 192 0.04 12.68 -22.59
N ALA A 193 -0.90 12.70 -21.64
CA ALA A 193 -1.33 11.50 -20.94
C ALA A 193 -1.97 10.48 -21.90
N TYR A 194 -2.90 10.91 -22.75
CA TYR A 194 -3.51 10.03 -23.78
C TYR A 194 -2.48 9.42 -24.74
N SER A 195 -1.44 10.15 -25.08
CA SER A 195 -0.37 9.63 -25.94
C SER A 195 0.58 8.65 -25.22
N GLY A 196 0.61 8.68 -23.88
CA GLY A 196 1.60 8.00 -23.04
C GLY A 196 2.94 8.75 -22.90
N ALA A 197 3.04 9.96 -23.45
CA ALA A 197 4.25 10.76 -23.34
C ALA A 197 4.45 11.31 -21.94
N LEU A 198 3.38 11.46 -21.15
CA LEU A 198 3.46 11.94 -19.77
C LEU A 198 4.16 10.93 -18.86
N ASP A 199 3.88 9.62 -19.02
CA ASP A 199 4.57 8.56 -18.30
C ASP A 199 6.09 8.67 -18.48
N GLN A 200 6.54 8.89 -19.73
CA GLN A 200 7.97 9.04 -20.04
C GLN A 200 8.57 10.34 -19.50
N ALA A 201 7.81 11.43 -19.52
CA ALA A 201 8.26 12.74 -19.05
C ALA A 201 8.45 12.79 -17.53
N LEU A 202 7.65 12.01 -16.79
CA LEU A 202 7.73 11.91 -15.33
C LEU A 202 8.85 10.99 -14.83
N ILE A 203 9.25 9.99 -15.63
CA ILE A 203 10.36 9.12 -15.30
C ILE A 203 11.66 9.93 -15.37
N SER A 204 12.28 10.18 -14.24
CA SER A 204 13.55 10.88 -14.17
C SER A 204 14.68 9.91 -13.85
N GLY A 205 15.77 9.96 -14.64
CA GLY A 205 16.94 9.16 -14.38
C GLY A 205 18.20 10.01 -14.47
N LYS A 206 18.87 10.22 -13.35
CA LYS A 206 20.23 10.77 -13.31
C LYS A 206 21.08 9.78 -12.53
N GLY A 207 21.83 8.94 -13.25
CA GLY A 207 22.73 8.00 -12.62
C GLY A 207 22.81 6.64 -13.31
N PHE A 208 23.28 5.63 -12.60
CA PHE A 208 23.46 4.27 -13.12
C PHE A 208 22.12 3.60 -13.45
N TYR A 209 21.08 3.85 -12.64
CA TYR A 209 19.71 3.46 -12.92
C TYR A 209 18.99 4.65 -13.58
N THR A 210 18.54 4.45 -14.80
CA THR A 210 17.91 5.51 -15.62
C THR A 210 16.41 5.63 -15.42
N THR A 211 15.82 4.77 -14.59
CA THR A 211 14.38 4.72 -14.32
C THR A 211 14.09 4.99 -12.85
N ASP A 212 13.40 6.09 -12.57
CA ASP A 212 12.89 6.44 -11.26
C ASP A 212 11.38 6.69 -11.39
N TYR A 213 10.59 5.76 -10.86
CA TYR A 213 9.13 5.80 -10.93
C TYR A 213 8.49 6.59 -9.77
N THR A 214 9.26 7.21 -8.88
CA THR A 214 8.72 7.94 -7.72
C THR A 214 7.67 8.98 -8.12
N LYS A 215 7.93 9.76 -9.17
CA LYS A 215 6.99 10.80 -9.62
C LYS A 215 5.72 10.24 -10.26
N PRO A 216 5.80 9.30 -11.22
CA PRO A 216 4.60 8.66 -11.75
C PRO A 216 3.75 7.98 -10.67
N ASP A 217 4.39 7.26 -9.74
CA ASP A 217 3.67 6.54 -8.67
C ASP A 217 2.96 7.50 -7.71
N LEU A 218 3.60 8.61 -7.33
CA LEU A 218 2.97 9.63 -6.49
C LEU A 218 1.79 10.29 -7.20
N PHE A 219 1.94 10.63 -8.47
CA PHE A 219 0.88 11.26 -9.25
C PHE A 219 -0.33 10.34 -9.43
N LEU A 220 -0.09 9.06 -9.72
CA LEU A 220 -1.14 8.03 -9.75
C LEU A 220 -1.83 7.85 -8.39
N ALA A 221 -1.07 7.88 -7.30
CA ALA A 221 -1.58 7.72 -5.95
C ALA A 221 -2.45 8.90 -5.48
N ASP A 222 -2.26 10.09 -6.02
CA ASP A 222 -3.07 11.27 -5.71
C ASP A 222 -4.43 11.27 -6.44
N GLY A 223 -4.59 10.44 -7.48
CA GLY A 223 -5.85 10.23 -8.18
C GLY A 223 -6.74 9.17 -7.53
N GLY A 224 -8.02 9.15 -7.94
CA GLY A 224 -8.99 8.14 -7.50
C GLY A 224 -8.91 6.80 -8.26
N TYR A 225 -8.09 6.74 -9.32
CA TYR A 225 -8.08 5.59 -10.23
C TYR A 225 -7.59 4.30 -9.56
N LEU A 226 -6.48 4.35 -8.81
CA LEU A 226 -5.97 3.19 -8.08
C LEU A 226 -6.96 2.72 -7.01
N GLY A 227 -7.62 3.65 -6.31
CA GLY A 227 -8.71 3.34 -5.38
C GLY A 227 -9.84 2.58 -6.06
N THR A 228 -10.29 3.05 -7.24
CA THR A 228 -11.33 2.38 -8.03
C THR A 228 -10.91 0.96 -8.44
N LEU A 229 -9.67 0.76 -8.86
CA LEU A 229 -9.15 -0.58 -9.18
C LEU A 229 -9.13 -1.48 -7.93
N GLY A 230 -8.68 -0.94 -6.80
CA GLY A 230 -8.68 -1.64 -5.52
C GLY A 230 -10.09 -2.06 -5.09
N ASP A 231 -11.06 -1.17 -5.18
CA ASP A 231 -12.46 -1.45 -4.87
C ASP A 231 -13.05 -2.56 -5.77
N ASN A 232 -12.72 -2.54 -7.06
CA ASN A 232 -13.12 -3.59 -8.00
C ASN A 232 -12.53 -4.97 -7.65
N GLN A 233 -11.41 -4.99 -6.91
CA GLN A 233 -10.77 -6.19 -6.39
C GLN A 233 -11.16 -6.49 -4.94
N ASN A 234 -12.18 -5.85 -4.40
CA ASN A 234 -12.61 -5.94 -3.00
C ASN A 234 -11.53 -5.53 -1.98
N LEU A 235 -10.66 -4.61 -2.34
CA LEU A 235 -9.64 -4.02 -1.46
C LEU A 235 -10.15 -2.69 -0.90
N GLY A 236 -11.22 -2.75 -0.10
CA GLY A 236 -11.81 -1.57 0.53
C GLY A 236 -10.86 -0.87 1.51
N GLY A 237 -11.18 0.36 1.89
CA GLY A 237 -10.35 1.16 2.79
C GLY A 237 -9.06 1.63 2.15
N ASP A 238 -9.07 1.93 0.85
CA ASP A 238 -7.94 2.45 0.06
C ASP A 238 -6.71 1.52 0.04
N GLN A 239 -6.92 0.21 0.14
CA GLN A 239 -5.84 -0.79 0.15
C GLN A 239 -5.39 -1.22 -1.27
N TRP A 240 -5.45 -0.31 -2.23
CA TRP A 240 -4.99 -0.56 -3.61
C TRP A 240 -3.51 -1.00 -3.69
N GLY A 241 -2.66 -0.57 -2.75
CA GLY A 241 -1.27 -1.03 -2.67
C GLY A 241 -1.09 -2.53 -2.40
N MET A 242 -2.17 -3.26 -2.12
CA MET A 242 -2.17 -4.72 -2.02
C MET A 242 -2.44 -5.44 -3.35
N MET A 243 -2.76 -4.72 -4.42
CA MET A 243 -2.85 -5.30 -5.75
C MET A 243 -1.49 -5.82 -6.20
N ASN A 244 -1.49 -7.00 -6.83
CA ASN A 244 -0.28 -7.60 -7.36
C ASN A 244 -0.05 -7.16 -8.80
N GLU A 245 0.96 -6.36 -9.05
CA GLU A 245 1.32 -5.87 -10.39
C GLU A 245 2.25 -6.82 -11.16
N THR A 246 2.57 -7.98 -10.59
CA THR A 246 3.52 -8.92 -11.20
C THR A 246 2.84 -9.96 -12.10
N GLY A 247 1.54 -9.80 -12.38
CA GLY A 247 0.77 -10.71 -13.23
C GLY A 247 0.58 -12.08 -12.59
N SER A 248 0.84 -13.16 -13.34
CA SER A 248 0.61 -14.56 -12.92
C SER A 248 1.53 -15.03 -11.77
N TYR A 249 2.34 -14.19 -11.22
CA TYR A 249 3.16 -14.56 -10.07
C TYR A 249 2.28 -14.60 -8.81
N PRO A 250 2.38 -15.65 -7.96
CA PRO A 250 1.69 -15.62 -6.69
C PRO A 250 2.17 -14.39 -5.93
N GLY A 251 1.29 -13.49 -5.59
CA GLY A 251 1.59 -12.20 -5.01
C GLY A 251 2.51 -12.25 -3.80
N GLN A 252 2.38 -11.33 -2.92
CA GLN A 252 3.21 -11.28 -1.72
C GLN A 252 2.80 -12.42 -0.77
N ALA A 253 3.51 -13.55 -0.86
CA ALA A 253 3.17 -14.81 -0.18
C ALA A 253 2.94 -14.62 1.32
N TRP A 254 3.69 -13.71 1.97
CA TRP A 254 3.53 -13.39 3.39
C TRP A 254 2.25 -12.62 3.72
N LEU A 255 1.58 -12.01 2.74
CA LEU A 255 0.33 -11.28 2.93
C LEU A 255 -0.92 -12.13 2.64
N TRP A 256 -0.77 -13.42 2.31
CA TRP A 256 -1.89 -14.27 1.88
C TRP A 256 -3.09 -14.25 2.84
N LEU A 257 -2.86 -14.28 4.15
CA LEU A 257 -3.92 -14.27 5.15
C LEU A 257 -4.60 -12.90 5.24
N TYR A 258 -3.81 -11.85 5.16
CA TYR A 258 -4.29 -10.47 5.15
C TYR A 258 -5.18 -10.23 3.93
N THR A 259 -4.67 -10.56 2.74
CA THR A 259 -5.40 -10.43 1.48
C THR A 259 -6.67 -11.28 1.45
N MET A 260 -6.62 -12.52 1.97
CA MET A 260 -7.78 -13.39 2.07
C MET A 260 -8.91 -12.75 2.89
N LEU A 261 -8.58 -12.08 3.99
CA LEU A 261 -9.59 -11.42 4.82
C LEU A 261 -10.36 -10.34 4.04
N TYR A 262 -9.69 -9.57 3.18
CA TYR A 262 -10.38 -8.58 2.34
C TYR A 262 -11.37 -9.22 1.36
N GLN A 263 -11.10 -10.45 0.89
CA GLN A 263 -11.93 -11.13 -0.11
C GLN A 263 -13.19 -11.79 0.47
N ILE A 264 -13.31 -11.92 1.77
CA ILE A 264 -14.44 -12.61 2.39
C ILE A 264 -15.39 -11.64 3.12
N PRO A 265 -16.73 -11.91 3.10
CA PRO A 265 -17.65 -11.17 3.96
C PRO A 265 -17.32 -11.35 5.45
N PRO A 266 -17.48 -10.31 6.29
CA PRO A 266 -18.14 -9.02 5.99
C PRO A 266 -17.21 -7.95 5.41
N TYR A 267 -15.88 -8.18 5.36
CA TYR A 267 -14.89 -7.18 4.94
C TYR A 267 -15.09 -6.72 3.49
N SER A 268 -15.44 -7.65 2.59
CA SER A 268 -15.73 -7.34 1.18
C SER A 268 -17.12 -6.74 0.94
N THR A 269 -17.93 -6.56 1.99
CA THR A 269 -19.33 -6.10 1.85
C THR A 269 -19.66 -4.97 2.82
N HIS A 270 -20.23 -5.29 3.98
CA HIS A 270 -20.75 -4.30 4.94
C HIS A 270 -19.66 -3.44 5.59
N TRP A 271 -18.46 -3.95 5.69
CA TRP A 271 -17.33 -3.28 6.35
C TRP A 271 -16.32 -2.76 5.33
N SER A 272 -16.63 -2.81 4.03
CA SER A 272 -15.66 -2.45 2.97
C SER A 272 -15.10 -1.04 3.11
N ALA A 273 -15.90 -0.08 3.56
CA ALA A 273 -15.46 1.30 3.74
C ALA A 273 -14.37 1.50 4.81
N ASN A 274 -14.26 0.57 5.78
CA ASN A 274 -13.27 0.59 6.85
C ASN A 274 -12.50 -0.74 6.92
N ALA A 275 -12.44 -1.47 5.82
CA ALA A 275 -11.86 -2.80 5.77
C ALA A 275 -10.39 -2.82 6.22
N ASP A 276 -9.64 -1.76 5.95
CA ASP A 276 -8.28 -1.55 6.41
C ASP A 276 -8.14 -1.68 7.93
N VAL A 277 -8.97 -0.95 8.68
CA VAL A 277 -8.97 -0.96 10.15
C VAL A 277 -9.48 -2.30 10.68
N ASP A 278 -10.56 -2.83 10.09
CA ASP A 278 -11.20 -4.05 10.57
C ASP A 278 -10.34 -5.29 10.34
N VAL A 279 -9.69 -5.39 9.18
CA VAL A 279 -8.74 -6.47 8.88
C VAL A 279 -7.50 -6.34 9.77
N TRP A 280 -6.95 -5.13 9.93
CA TRP A 280 -5.82 -4.91 10.84
C TRP A 280 -6.16 -5.36 12.26
N PHE A 281 -7.31 -4.95 12.79
CA PHE A 281 -7.76 -5.35 14.13
C PHE A 281 -7.91 -6.87 14.25
N THR A 282 -8.48 -7.51 13.24
CA THR A 282 -8.60 -8.98 13.19
C THR A 282 -7.23 -9.66 13.21
N MET A 283 -6.27 -9.15 12.45
CA MET A 283 -4.90 -9.68 12.45
C MET A 283 -4.22 -9.51 13.82
N VAL A 284 -4.42 -8.38 14.48
CA VAL A 284 -3.94 -8.16 15.86
C VAL A 284 -4.55 -9.18 16.82
N LEU A 285 -5.86 -9.39 16.73
CA LEU A 285 -6.56 -10.36 17.58
C LEU A 285 -6.05 -11.79 17.34
N LEU A 286 -5.91 -12.22 16.08
CA LEU A 286 -5.38 -13.53 15.73
C LEU A 286 -3.94 -13.71 16.22
N THR A 287 -3.11 -12.69 16.09
CA THR A 287 -1.74 -12.69 16.60
C THR A 287 -1.69 -12.80 18.12
N ALA A 288 -2.55 -12.06 18.82
CA ALA A 288 -2.66 -12.16 20.29
C ALA A 288 -3.13 -13.56 20.72
N ILE A 289 -4.12 -14.14 20.05
CA ILE A 289 -4.58 -15.51 20.31
C ILE A 289 -3.42 -16.50 20.09
N LEU A 290 -2.70 -16.38 18.98
CA LEU A 290 -1.57 -17.25 18.67
C LEU A 290 -0.46 -17.15 19.72
N ALA A 291 -0.12 -15.94 20.14
CA ALA A 291 0.86 -15.71 21.21
C ALA A 291 0.43 -16.30 22.56
N LEU A 292 -0.88 -16.35 22.82
CA LEU A 292 -1.44 -16.90 24.06
C LEU A 292 -1.65 -18.41 24.03
N VAL A 293 -1.57 -19.07 22.85
CA VAL A 293 -1.78 -20.53 22.71
C VAL A 293 -1.02 -21.36 23.75
N PRO A 294 0.26 -21.10 24.08
CA PRO A 294 0.99 -21.86 25.09
C PRO A 294 0.38 -21.76 26.50
N PHE A 295 -0.39 -20.72 26.76
CA PHE A 295 -1.01 -20.46 28.07
C PHE A 295 -2.46 -20.92 28.15
N ILE A 296 -3.11 -21.21 27.01
CA ILE A 296 -4.53 -21.63 26.98
C ILE A 296 -4.63 -23.11 27.37
N PRO A 297 -5.35 -23.42 28.47
CA PRO A 297 -5.58 -24.82 28.88
C PRO A 297 -6.28 -25.62 27.76
N GLY A 298 -5.78 -26.78 27.45
CA GLY A 298 -6.29 -27.61 26.34
C GLY A 298 -5.48 -27.44 25.08
N LEU A 299 -5.38 -26.23 24.51
CA LEU A 299 -4.60 -25.98 23.29
C LEU A 299 -3.13 -26.33 23.45
N ARG A 300 -2.52 -25.93 24.56
CA ARG A 300 -1.12 -26.31 24.90
C ARG A 300 -0.90 -27.81 24.99
N SER A 301 -1.97 -28.61 25.15
CA SER A 301 -1.89 -30.05 25.27
C SER A 301 -2.08 -30.79 23.93
N ILE A 302 -2.46 -30.09 22.86
CA ILE A 302 -2.65 -30.68 21.53
C ILE A 302 -1.41 -31.48 21.06
N PRO A 303 -0.17 -30.94 21.14
CA PRO A 303 1.01 -31.72 20.75
C PRO A 303 1.19 -33.02 21.54
N ARG A 304 0.73 -33.02 22.79
CA ARG A 304 0.78 -34.24 23.65
C ARG A 304 -0.29 -35.25 23.25
N TRP A 305 -1.49 -34.81 22.86
CA TRP A 305 -2.58 -35.68 22.43
C TRP A 305 -2.34 -36.29 21.06
N THR A 306 -1.88 -35.46 20.11
CA THR A 306 -1.61 -35.88 18.72
C THR A 306 -0.36 -36.73 18.59
N ARG A 307 0.52 -36.72 19.63
CA ARG A 307 1.79 -37.47 19.67
C ARG A 307 2.68 -37.23 18.43
N ILE A 308 2.55 -36.06 17.77
CA ILE A 308 3.36 -35.67 16.60
C ILE A 308 4.86 -35.74 16.91
N TYR A 309 5.24 -35.44 18.14
CA TYR A 309 6.62 -35.57 18.59
C TYR A 309 7.20 -37.00 18.41
N ARG A 310 6.37 -38.06 18.39
CA ARG A 310 6.84 -39.43 18.11
C ARG A 310 7.24 -39.63 16.65
N LEU A 311 6.67 -38.89 15.72
CA LEU A 311 7.09 -38.90 14.32
C LEU A 311 8.42 -38.18 14.16
N ILE A 312 8.59 -37.08 14.86
CA ILE A 312 9.81 -36.26 14.82
C ILE A 312 10.97 -37.04 15.48
N TRP A 313 10.72 -37.64 16.63
CA TRP A 313 11.70 -38.39 17.41
C TRP A 313 11.67 -39.91 17.15
N ARG A 314 11.34 -40.29 15.92
CA ARG A 314 11.11 -41.69 15.54
C ARG A 314 12.30 -42.63 15.88
N THR A 315 13.52 -42.18 15.74
CA THR A 315 14.74 -42.92 16.07
C THR A 315 14.84 -43.19 17.57
N HIS A 316 14.59 -42.19 18.41
CA HIS A 316 14.61 -42.32 19.84
C HIS A 316 13.57 -43.35 20.35
N TYR A 317 12.34 -43.29 19.82
CA TYR A 317 11.29 -44.21 20.25
C TYR A 317 11.49 -45.65 19.72
N ARG A 318 12.16 -45.85 18.58
CA ARG A 318 12.53 -47.16 18.08
C ARG A 318 13.59 -47.84 18.95
N GLU A 319 14.51 -47.09 19.52
CA GLU A 319 15.58 -47.61 20.41
C GLU A 319 15.07 -47.88 21.81
N THR A 320 13.99 -47.26 22.25
CA THR A 320 13.40 -47.46 23.58
C THR A 320 12.36 -48.56 23.62
N ASP A 321 11.78 -48.93 22.47
CA ASP A 321 10.80 -50.01 22.35
C ASP A 321 11.47 -51.36 21.92
N ALA A 322 12.79 -51.38 21.66
CA ALA A 322 13.60 -52.56 21.38
C ALA A 322 14.40 -52.96 22.66
#